data_9be68deebfd6c38a1a02e710212a232e
#
_entry.id   9be68deebfd6c38a1a02e710212a232e
#
_cell.length_a   1.000
_cell.length_b   1.000
_cell.length_c   1.000
_cell.angle_alpha   90.00
_cell.angle_beta   90.00
_cell.angle_gamma   90.00
#
_symmetry.space_group_name_H-M   'P 1'
#
loop_
_entity.id
_entity.type
_entity.pdbx_description
1 polymer ?
#
loop_
_entity_poly.entity_id
_entity_poly.type
_entity_poly.pdbx_seq_one_letter_code
_entity_poly.pdbx_strand_id
1 'polypeptide(L)'
;MKLFDVYPLFNIEIVKGVGCHTYDASGTEYLDLYGGHAVISVGHSHPHYINALKKQAENLVFYSNSVINSLQVRLAEKLGKACGYDDYQLFLINSGAEANENAMKLASFHTGKPRVIAFSKAFHGRTSLAVEATDNPKIQAPVNATPNVTIVPFCDIDAVKAEIAKGDVAAVIIEGIQGVGGIQIPSDEFMHQLRTLTQESGVVLILDEIQSGYGRTGKFFAHQWSGIKADIVTMAKGICNGYPMGALICSPEFKPVYGMLGTTFGGNHLGCAGAIAVLEIFEKEQLVENARKVGEHLLTELRKIPGIKEVRGRGLMIGMEFDYPVKELRSRLIHEQHVFTGASGTNMIRLLPPLTLTIAQADEFITRLKSAL
;
A
#
# COMPACT_ATOMS: atom_id res chain seq x y z
N MET A 1 25.02 -19.82 10.48
CA MET A 1 24.30 -19.54 9.22
C MET A 1 24.54 -18.09 8.84
N LYS A 2 24.51 -17.76 7.54
CA LYS A 2 24.54 -16.38 7.03
C LYS A 2 23.15 -16.05 6.48
N LEU A 3 22.80 -14.76 6.46
CA LEU A 3 21.59 -14.29 5.77
C LEU A 3 21.76 -14.55 4.25
N PHE A 4 20.65 -14.87 3.59
CA PHE A 4 20.61 -14.96 2.14
C PHE A 4 20.56 -13.54 1.57
N ASP A 5 21.62 -13.13 0.89
CA ASP A 5 21.87 -11.75 0.46
C ASP A 5 21.11 -11.43 -0.84
N VAL A 6 19.90 -10.90 -0.67
CA VAL A 6 18.98 -10.52 -1.79
C VAL A 6 18.60 -9.04 -1.80
N TYR A 7 19.13 -8.24 -0.85
CA TYR A 7 18.81 -6.82 -0.74
C TYR A 7 20.08 -5.96 -0.88
N PRO A 8 20.10 -4.95 -1.76
CA PRO A 8 21.15 -3.92 -1.73
C PRO A 8 20.96 -3.05 -0.48
N LEU A 9 21.86 -3.14 0.49
CA LEU A 9 21.78 -2.44 1.76
C LEU A 9 22.52 -1.10 1.71
N PHE A 10 21.97 -0.07 2.37
CA PHE A 10 22.78 1.04 2.84
C PHE A 10 23.55 0.58 4.08
N ASN A 11 24.81 1.02 4.24
CA ASN A 11 25.61 0.70 5.42
C ASN A 11 25.19 1.59 6.61
N ILE A 12 23.93 1.50 7.00
CA ILE A 12 23.31 2.26 8.09
C ILE A 12 22.47 1.30 8.91
N GLU A 13 22.70 1.24 10.22
CA GLU A 13 21.90 0.44 11.14
C GLU A 13 20.92 1.35 11.90
N ILE A 14 19.64 1.32 11.55
CA ILE A 14 18.60 2.07 12.26
C ILE A 14 18.17 1.28 13.51
N VAL A 15 18.31 1.92 14.68
CA VAL A 15 18.05 1.29 15.99
C VAL A 15 16.89 1.94 16.77
N LYS A 16 16.43 3.12 16.35
CA LYS A 16 15.35 3.85 17.02
C LYS A 16 14.55 4.68 16.03
N GLY A 17 13.26 4.89 16.31
CA GLY A 17 12.40 5.79 15.56
C GLY A 17 11.42 6.53 16.47
N VAL A 18 11.11 7.79 16.16
CA VAL A 18 10.13 8.63 16.88
C VAL A 18 9.44 9.54 15.86
N GLY A 19 8.11 9.43 15.71
CA GLY A 19 7.36 10.24 14.74
C GLY A 19 7.86 10.01 13.31
N CYS A 20 8.32 11.07 12.66
CA CYS A 20 8.91 11.02 11.32
C CYS A 20 10.43 10.92 11.30
N HIS A 21 11.08 10.64 12.42
CA HIS A 21 12.54 10.53 12.53
C HIS A 21 12.99 9.13 12.90
N THR A 22 14.12 8.74 12.34
CA THR A 22 14.83 7.51 12.71
C THR A 22 16.27 7.85 13.14
N TYR A 23 16.86 6.98 13.93
CA TYR A 23 18.20 7.18 14.48
C TYR A 23 19.05 5.94 14.24
N ASP A 24 20.27 6.14 13.78
CA ASP A 24 21.20 5.05 13.63
C ASP A 24 21.97 4.70 14.95
N ALA A 25 22.79 3.67 14.89
CA ALA A 25 23.58 3.21 16.03
C ALA A 25 24.61 4.26 16.53
N SER A 26 24.98 5.23 15.71
CA SER A 26 25.85 6.36 16.10
C SER A 26 25.09 7.55 16.72
N GLY A 27 23.76 7.51 16.67
CA GLY A 27 22.89 8.58 17.14
C GLY A 27 22.55 9.61 16.07
N THR A 28 22.96 9.42 14.83
CA THR A 28 22.59 10.30 13.72
C THR A 28 21.08 10.25 13.49
N GLU A 29 20.45 11.42 13.46
CA GLU A 29 19.03 11.57 13.17
C GLU A 29 18.78 11.68 11.67
N TYR A 30 17.78 10.93 11.18
CA TYR A 30 17.31 10.97 9.79
C TYR A 30 15.84 11.34 9.74
N LEU A 31 15.48 12.26 8.84
CA LEU A 31 14.09 12.52 8.48
C LEU A 31 13.60 11.39 7.55
N ASP A 32 12.59 10.65 7.98
CA ASP A 32 12.07 9.50 7.23
C ASP A 32 10.92 9.91 6.32
N LEU A 33 11.23 10.17 5.04
CA LEU A 33 10.22 10.39 3.99
C LEU A 33 9.94 9.14 3.16
N TYR A 34 10.20 7.95 3.73
CA TYR A 34 9.96 6.68 3.06
C TYR A 34 9.02 5.74 3.85
N GLY A 35 9.02 5.87 5.18
CA GLY A 35 8.17 5.09 6.07
C GLY A 35 8.32 3.58 5.89
N GLY A 36 9.52 3.09 5.51
CA GLY A 36 9.74 1.68 5.22
C GLY A 36 8.80 1.15 4.13
N HIS A 37 8.80 1.74 2.95
CA HIS A 37 7.86 1.45 1.83
C HIS A 37 6.39 1.86 2.09
N ALA A 38 6.15 2.98 2.79
CA ALA A 38 4.82 3.44 3.24
C ALA A 38 4.16 2.52 4.28
N VAL A 39 4.95 1.76 5.04
CA VAL A 39 4.45 0.87 6.10
C VAL A 39 4.12 1.66 7.37
N ILE A 40 5.02 2.59 7.76
CA ILE A 40 4.79 3.43 8.93
C ILE A 40 3.76 4.50 8.61
N SER A 41 2.56 4.34 9.16
CA SER A 41 1.43 5.23 8.91
C SER A 41 1.26 6.28 10.01
N VAL A 42 1.28 5.88 11.29
CA VAL A 42 1.05 6.77 12.44
C VAL A 42 2.34 7.28 13.09
N GLY A 43 3.48 7.14 12.39
CA GLY A 43 4.79 7.49 12.91
C GLY A 43 5.47 6.37 13.69
N HIS A 44 6.80 6.49 13.79
CA HIS A 44 7.60 5.55 14.55
C HIS A 44 7.29 5.67 16.04
N SER A 45 7.15 4.53 16.71
CA SER A 45 6.99 4.43 18.18
C SER A 45 5.88 5.30 18.77
N HIS A 46 4.77 5.47 18.06
CA HIS A 46 3.63 6.26 18.54
C HIS A 46 3.14 5.74 19.91
N PRO A 47 3.01 6.59 20.95
CA PRO A 47 2.76 6.12 22.31
C PRO A 47 1.49 5.30 22.47
N HIS A 48 0.37 5.72 21.84
CA HIS A 48 -0.90 4.98 21.90
C HIS A 48 -0.78 3.60 21.26
N TYR A 49 -0.12 3.52 20.08
CA TYR A 49 0.13 2.26 19.38
C TYR A 49 1.00 1.30 20.21
N ILE A 50 2.13 1.78 20.74
CA ILE A 50 3.04 0.98 21.58
C ILE A 50 2.32 0.48 22.84
N ASN A 51 1.52 1.34 23.48
CA ASN A 51 0.75 0.96 24.66
C ASN A 51 -0.29 -0.15 24.36
N ALA A 52 -0.98 -0.05 23.22
CA ALA A 52 -1.94 -1.07 22.80
C ALA A 52 -1.25 -2.43 22.59
N LEU A 53 -0.09 -2.44 21.92
CA LEU A 53 0.69 -3.67 21.71
C LEU A 53 1.19 -4.26 23.04
N LYS A 54 1.76 -3.45 23.93
CA LYS A 54 2.24 -3.90 25.26
C LYS A 54 1.12 -4.55 26.05
N LYS A 55 -0.01 -3.86 26.19
CA LYS A 55 -1.18 -4.37 26.92
C LYS A 55 -1.72 -5.67 26.31
N GLN A 56 -1.76 -5.79 24.99
CA GLN A 56 -2.23 -7.00 24.35
C GLN A 56 -1.23 -8.15 24.48
N ALA A 57 0.08 -7.86 24.41
CA ALA A 57 1.13 -8.87 24.60
C ALA A 57 1.12 -9.45 26.03
N GLU A 58 0.80 -8.65 27.06
CA GLU A 58 0.63 -9.11 28.42
C GLU A 58 -0.58 -10.05 28.59
N ASN A 59 -1.62 -9.89 27.77
CA ASN A 59 -2.83 -10.72 27.85
C ASN A 59 -2.71 -11.98 26.99
N LEU A 60 -2.60 -11.82 25.67
CA LEU A 60 -2.58 -12.92 24.71
C LEU A 60 -2.07 -12.42 23.34
N VAL A 61 -0.99 -13.00 22.85
CA VAL A 61 -0.41 -12.64 21.53
C VAL A 61 -1.18 -13.31 20.40
N PHE A 62 -1.48 -14.58 20.55
CA PHE A 62 -2.07 -15.41 19.50
C PHE A 62 -2.92 -16.54 20.08
N TYR A 63 -4.03 -16.83 19.40
CA TYR A 63 -4.71 -18.11 19.42
C TYR A 63 -5.33 -18.39 18.05
N SER A 64 -5.68 -19.66 17.81
CA SER A 64 -6.23 -20.14 16.53
C SER A 64 -7.55 -19.45 16.16
N ASN A 65 -7.77 -19.27 14.85
CA ASN A 65 -9.04 -18.81 14.27
C ASN A 65 -10.20 -19.84 14.43
N SER A 66 -9.99 -20.93 15.19
CA SER A 66 -11.04 -21.90 15.56
C SER A 66 -11.91 -21.44 16.73
N VAL A 67 -11.60 -20.30 17.35
CA VAL A 67 -12.38 -19.72 18.47
C VAL A 67 -12.71 -18.24 18.17
N ILE A 68 -13.69 -17.71 18.89
CA ILE A 68 -14.09 -16.30 18.74
C ILE A 68 -12.96 -15.38 19.21
N ASN A 69 -12.61 -14.42 18.34
CA ASN A 69 -11.72 -13.30 18.65
C ASN A 69 -12.50 -11.99 18.52
N SER A 70 -12.91 -11.41 19.64
CA SER A 70 -13.69 -10.17 19.67
C SER A 70 -12.93 -8.95 19.10
N LEU A 71 -11.58 -8.98 19.08
CA LEU A 71 -10.79 -7.93 18.46
C LEU A 71 -10.95 -7.90 16.93
N GLN A 72 -11.15 -9.07 16.30
CA GLN A 72 -11.43 -9.12 14.84
C GLN A 72 -12.78 -8.45 14.53
N VAL A 73 -13.82 -8.74 15.33
CA VAL A 73 -15.15 -8.12 15.18
C VAL A 73 -15.04 -6.59 15.34
N ARG A 74 -14.41 -6.14 16.42
CA ARG A 74 -14.20 -4.71 16.69
C ARG A 74 -13.39 -4.03 15.59
N LEU A 75 -12.36 -4.70 15.06
CA LEU A 75 -11.56 -4.18 13.95
C LEU A 75 -12.42 -4.05 12.67
N ALA A 76 -13.23 -5.06 12.34
CA ALA A 76 -14.11 -5.02 11.18
C ALA A 76 -15.09 -3.82 11.25
N GLU A 77 -15.73 -3.62 12.40
CA GLU A 77 -16.66 -2.51 12.62
C GLU A 77 -15.96 -1.14 12.50
N LYS A 78 -14.79 -0.98 13.13
CA LYS A 78 -14.04 0.28 13.07
C LYS A 78 -13.52 0.57 11.66
N LEU A 79 -13.00 -0.44 10.98
CA LEU A 79 -12.47 -0.30 9.64
C LEU A 79 -13.58 0.04 8.64
N GLY A 80 -14.72 -0.67 8.68
CA GLY A 80 -15.88 -0.39 7.83
C GLY A 80 -16.29 1.08 7.92
N LYS A 81 -16.48 1.58 9.15
CA LYS A 81 -16.81 2.99 9.40
C LYS A 81 -15.75 3.95 8.89
N ALA A 82 -14.46 3.66 9.14
CA ALA A 82 -13.37 4.54 8.75
C ALA A 82 -13.21 4.65 7.23
N CYS A 83 -13.46 3.57 6.49
CA CYS A 83 -13.29 3.52 5.03
C CYS A 83 -14.58 3.71 4.22
N GLY A 84 -15.76 3.71 4.86
CA GLY A 84 -17.06 3.85 4.18
C GLY A 84 -17.55 2.58 3.47
N TYR A 85 -17.15 1.42 4.00
CA TYR A 85 -17.51 0.09 3.53
C TYR A 85 -18.16 -0.76 4.65
N ASP A 86 -19.12 -0.17 5.37
CA ASP A 86 -19.75 -0.77 6.56
C ASP A 86 -20.48 -2.09 6.27
N ASP A 87 -20.90 -2.31 5.04
CA ASP A 87 -21.62 -3.48 4.56
C ASP A 87 -20.71 -4.60 4.02
N TYR A 88 -19.39 -4.34 3.88
CA TYR A 88 -18.44 -5.31 3.36
C TYR A 88 -17.98 -6.30 4.44
N GLN A 89 -17.45 -7.44 3.98
CA GLN A 89 -16.92 -8.50 4.83
C GLN A 89 -15.40 -8.42 4.88
N LEU A 90 -14.80 -8.56 6.06
CA LEU A 90 -13.37 -8.48 6.30
C LEU A 90 -12.75 -9.89 6.42
N PHE A 91 -11.65 -10.14 5.69
CA PHE A 91 -10.76 -11.28 5.89
C PHE A 91 -9.35 -10.81 6.18
N LEU A 92 -8.77 -11.30 7.29
CA LEU A 92 -7.47 -10.88 7.83
C LEU A 92 -6.37 -11.89 7.50
N ILE A 93 -5.23 -11.40 7.06
CA ILE A 93 -4.03 -12.12 6.66
C ILE A 93 -2.77 -11.40 7.15
N ASN A 94 -1.55 -11.73 6.63
CA ASN A 94 -0.30 -11.25 7.23
C ASN A 94 0.50 -10.31 6.33
N SER A 95 0.21 -10.30 5.02
CA SER A 95 0.97 -9.50 4.05
C SER A 95 0.12 -9.01 2.88
N GLY A 96 0.64 -8.06 2.13
CA GLY A 96 -0.03 -7.59 0.90
C GLY A 96 -0.09 -8.66 -0.19
N ALA A 97 0.96 -9.48 -0.33
CA ALA A 97 0.94 -10.59 -1.29
C ALA A 97 -0.17 -11.59 -0.96
N GLU A 98 -0.31 -12.00 0.32
CA GLU A 98 -1.42 -12.85 0.75
C GLU A 98 -2.79 -12.19 0.51
N ALA A 99 -2.90 -10.88 0.70
CA ALA A 99 -4.15 -10.15 0.44
C ALA A 99 -4.55 -10.26 -1.04
N ASN A 100 -3.63 -10.01 -1.96
CA ASN A 100 -3.87 -10.10 -3.39
C ASN A 100 -4.11 -11.54 -3.85
N GLU A 101 -3.35 -12.53 -3.34
CA GLU A 101 -3.58 -13.95 -3.62
C GLU A 101 -5.00 -14.38 -3.24
N ASN A 102 -5.43 -14.04 -2.02
CA ASN A 102 -6.77 -14.38 -1.55
C ASN A 102 -7.86 -13.61 -2.30
N ALA A 103 -7.63 -12.36 -2.70
CA ALA A 103 -8.57 -11.58 -3.52
C ALA A 103 -8.77 -12.20 -4.90
N MET A 104 -7.69 -12.55 -5.60
CA MET A 104 -7.76 -13.19 -6.91
C MET A 104 -8.38 -14.60 -6.81
N LYS A 105 -8.02 -15.37 -5.78
CA LYS A 105 -8.61 -16.67 -5.50
C LYS A 105 -10.12 -16.56 -5.21
N LEU A 106 -10.54 -15.58 -4.41
CA LEU A 106 -11.96 -15.36 -4.09
C LEU A 106 -12.74 -14.97 -5.34
N ALA A 107 -12.18 -14.10 -6.19
CA ALA A 107 -12.78 -13.73 -7.47
C ALA A 107 -12.95 -14.94 -8.40
N SER A 108 -11.95 -15.81 -8.46
CA SER A 108 -12.02 -17.05 -9.25
C SER A 108 -13.08 -18.02 -8.72
N PHE A 109 -13.21 -18.19 -7.39
CA PHE A 109 -14.31 -18.97 -6.81
C PHE A 109 -15.68 -18.39 -7.12
N HIS A 110 -15.82 -17.05 -7.07
CA HIS A 110 -17.10 -16.39 -7.32
C HIS A 110 -17.55 -16.49 -8.77
N THR A 111 -16.62 -16.34 -9.73
CA THR A 111 -16.93 -16.31 -11.16
C THR A 111 -16.83 -17.68 -11.85
N GLY A 112 -16.14 -18.65 -11.24
CA GLY A 112 -15.77 -19.92 -11.84
C GLY A 112 -14.74 -19.81 -12.96
N LYS A 113 -14.08 -18.65 -13.13
CA LYS A 113 -13.13 -18.35 -14.20
C LYS A 113 -11.70 -18.30 -13.67
N PRO A 114 -10.67 -18.63 -14.48
CA PRO A 114 -9.29 -18.74 -13.98
C PRO A 114 -8.45 -17.47 -14.16
N ARG A 115 -8.76 -16.58 -15.10
CA ARG A 115 -7.83 -15.56 -15.57
C ARG A 115 -8.04 -14.21 -14.92
N VAL A 116 -6.93 -13.51 -14.64
CA VAL A 116 -6.87 -12.16 -14.05
C VAL A 116 -6.18 -11.21 -15.01
N ILE A 117 -6.72 -10.01 -15.17
CA ILE A 117 -6.06 -8.91 -15.87
C ILE A 117 -5.34 -8.03 -14.85
N ALA A 118 -4.07 -7.73 -15.12
CA ALA A 118 -3.29 -6.72 -14.42
C ALA A 118 -2.69 -5.71 -15.41
N PHE A 119 -2.00 -4.68 -14.94
CA PHE A 119 -1.55 -3.57 -15.79
C PHE A 119 -0.02 -3.48 -15.86
N SER A 120 0.48 -2.91 -16.96
CA SER A 120 1.90 -2.59 -17.08
C SER A 120 2.37 -1.71 -15.91
N LYS A 121 3.61 -1.94 -15.46
CA LYS A 121 4.25 -1.33 -14.28
C LYS A 121 3.57 -1.63 -12.94
N ALA A 122 2.59 -2.53 -12.87
CA ALA A 122 1.96 -2.92 -11.61
C ALA A 122 2.91 -3.70 -10.69
N PHE A 123 2.65 -3.62 -9.39
CA PHE A 123 3.30 -4.42 -8.37
C PHE A 123 2.27 -4.92 -7.34
N HIS A 124 1.99 -6.22 -7.37
CA HIS A 124 0.99 -6.84 -6.49
C HIS A 124 1.56 -7.83 -5.47
N GLY A 125 2.84 -8.15 -5.55
CA GLY A 125 3.51 -9.02 -4.58
C GLY A 125 4.62 -9.86 -5.17
N ARG A 126 5.12 -10.81 -4.37
CA ARG A 126 6.25 -11.69 -4.74
C ARG A 126 5.94 -13.17 -4.59
N THR A 127 4.71 -13.53 -4.30
CA THR A 127 4.24 -14.91 -4.25
C THR A 127 3.54 -15.26 -5.55
N SER A 128 3.39 -16.52 -5.83
CA SER A 128 2.76 -17.20 -6.97
C SER A 128 2.01 -16.31 -7.98
N LEU A 129 0.68 -16.13 -7.81
CA LEU A 129 -0.14 -15.34 -8.73
C LEU A 129 0.09 -13.83 -8.58
N ALA A 130 0.40 -13.36 -7.37
CA ALA A 130 0.70 -11.95 -7.12
C ALA A 130 1.99 -11.50 -7.81
N VAL A 131 3.01 -12.36 -7.94
CA VAL A 131 4.22 -12.04 -8.72
C VAL A 131 3.97 -12.12 -10.22
N GLU A 132 3.10 -13.00 -10.66
CA GLU A 132 2.68 -13.07 -12.06
C GLU A 132 1.89 -11.83 -12.48
N ALA A 133 1.04 -11.29 -11.59
CA ALA A 133 0.32 -10.02 -11.77
C ALA A 133 1.22 -8.78 -11.61
N THR A 134 2.49 -8.96 -11.22
CA THR A 134 3.50 -7.91 -11.14
C THR A 134 4.27 -7.81 -12.45
N ASP A 135 4.27 -6.63 -13.10
CA ASP A 135 4.98 -6.40 -14.36
C ASP A 135 6.50 -6.25 -14.14
N ASN A 136 7.13 -7.36 -13.76
CA ASN A 136 8.57 -7.43 -13.60
C ASN A 136 9.09 -8.86 -13.83
N PRO A 137 9.46 -9.23 -15.04
CA PRO A 137 9.92 -10.59 -15.35
C PRO A 137 11.20 -11.01 -14.60
N LYS A 138 11.99 -10.07 -14.07
CA LYS A 138 13.21 -10.37 -13.32
C LYS A 138 12.98 -11.03 -11.96
N ILE A 139 11.77 -10.93 -11.42
CA ILE A 139 11.41 -11.51 -10.12
C ILE A 139 10.45 -12.70 -10.24
N GLN A 140 10.11 -13.10 -11.46
CA GLN A 140 9.28 -14.27 -11.75
C GLN A 140 10.18 -15.48 -11.93
N ALA A 141 9.92 -16.54 -11.17
CA ALA A 141 10.54 -17.85 -11.39
C ALA A 141 9.71 -18.66 -12.42
N PRO A 142 10.27 -19.68 -13.07
CA PRO A 142 9.52 -20.54 -14.01
C PRO A 142 8.23 -21.13 -13.43
N VAL A 143 8.19 -21.40 -12.14
CA VAL A 143 6.99 -21.90 -11.43
C VAL A 143 5.86 -20.88 -11.36
N ASN A 144 6.14 -19.59 -11.56
CA ASN A 144 5.14 -18.52 -11.56
C ASN A 144 4.59 -18.20 -12.96
N ALA A 145 5.17 -18.77 -14.02
CA ALA A 145 4.73 -18.53 -15.39
C ALA A 145 3.53 -19.43 -15.72
N THR A 146 2.32 -18.90 -15.50
CA THR A 146 1.06 -19.59 -15.80
C THR A 146 0.25 -18.81 -16.86
N PRO A 147 -0.77 -19.40 -17.50
CA PRO A 147 -1.64 -18.66 -18.41
C PRO A 147 -2.71 -17.83 -17.68
N ASN A 148 -2.65 -17.73 -16.35
CA ASN A 148 -3.74 -17.20 -15.55
C ASN A 148 -3.69 -15.67 -15.36
N VAL A 149 -2.61 -15.00 -15.80
CA VAL A 149 -2.54 -13.53 -15.75
C VAL A 149 -2.26 -12.97 -17.14
N THR A 150 -2.94 -11.87 -17.47
CA THR A 150 -2.64 -11.06 -18.65
C THR A 150 -2.30 -9.65 -18.23
N ILE A 151 -1.13 -9.16 -18.63
CA ILE A 151 -0.73 -7.76 -18.42
C ILE A 151 -1.17 -6.93 -19.64
N VAL A 152 -1.95 -5.88 -19.40
CA VAL A 152 -2.39 -4.93 -20.44
C VAL A 152 -1.75 -3.55 -20.19
N PRO A 153 -1.71 -2.65 -21.20
CA PRO A 153 -1.21 -1.29 -20.99
C PRO A 153 -2.01 -0.54 -19.90
N PHE A 154 -1.32 0.27 -19.10
CA PHE A 154 -1.96 1.04 -18.05
C PHE A 154 -2.92 2.08 -18.61
N CYS A 155 -4.13 2.16 -18.07
CA CYS A 155 -5.22 3.03 -18.52
C CYS A 155 -5.71 2.79 -19.95
N ASP A 156 -5.53 1.60 -20.51
CA ASP A 156 -6.06 1.20 -21.81
C ASP A 156 -7.34 0.39 -21.63
N ILE A 157 -8.49 1.05 -21.72
CA ILE A 157 -9.81 0.39 -21.54
C ILE A 157 -10.16 -0.54 -22.69
N ASP A 158 -9.69 -0.26 -23.89
CA ASP A 158 -9.97 -1.11 -25.06
C ASP A 158 -9.21 -2.43 -24.98
N ALA A 159 -7.97 -2.40 -24.47
CA ALA A 159 -7.22 -3.62 -24.18
C ALA A 159 -7.91 -4.46 -23.10
N VAL A 160 -8.42 -3.85 -22.01
CA VAL A 160 -9.20 -4.56 -20.99
C VAL A 160 -10.46 -5.17 -21.59
N LYS A 161 -11.20 -4.42 -22.39
CA LYS A 161 -12.43 -4.90 -23.07
C LYS A 161 -12.16 -6.09 -24.00
N ALA A 162 -11.08 -6.03 -24.78
CA ALA A 162 -10.68 -7.11 -25.67
C ALA A 162 -10.34 -8.41 -24.90
N GLU A 163 -9.69 -8.29 -23.72
CA GLU A 163 -9.39 -9.44 -22.87
C GLU A 163 -10.65 -10.02 -22.21
N ILE A 164 -11.54 -9.19 -21.70
CA ILE A 164 -12.82 -9.62 -21.09
C ILE A 164 -13.70 -10.34 -22.12
N ALA A 165 -13.70 -9.90 -23.39
CA ALA A 165 -14.48 -10.52 -24.46
C ALA A 165 -14.11 -11.99 -24.73
N LYS A 166 -12.94 -12.47 -24.27
CA LYS A 166 -12.55 -13.90 -24.38
C LYS A 166 -13.36 -14.82 -23.44
N GLY A 167 -14.07 -14.26 -22.45
CA GLY A 167 -15.05 -14.96 -21.62
C GLY A 167 -14.51 -15.68 -20.38
N ASP A 168 -13.20 -15.75 -20.20
CA ASP A 168 -12.50 -16.52 -19.14
C ASP A 168 -11.89 -15.66 -18.02
N VAL A 169 -12.15 -14.34 -18.02
CA VAL A 169 -11.61 -13.40 -17.02
C VAL A 169 -12.45 -13.44 -15.74
N ALA A 170 -11.79 -13.76 -14.62
CA ALA A 170 -12.36 -13.73 -13.29
C ALA A 170 -12.34 -12.31 -12.68
N ALA A 171 -11.21 -11.62 -12.84
CA ALA A 171 -11.00 -10.32 -12.21
C ALA A 171 -10.09 -9.41 -13.01
N VAL A 172 -10.22 -8.11 -12.73
CA VAL A 172 -9.21 -7.08 -13.03
C VAL A 172 -8.66 -6.59 -11.70
N ILE A 173 -7.33 -6.58 -11.54
CA ILE A 173 -6.63 -6.03 -10.37
C ILE A 173 -5.86 -4.77 -10.77
N ILE A 174 -6.02 -3.69 -9.99
CA ILE A 174 -5.35 -2.41 -10.24
C ILE A 174 -5.01 -1.72 -8.92
N GLU A 175 -3.82 -1.09 -8.86
CA GLU A 175 -3.47 -0.20 -7.75
C GLU A 175 -4.24 1.12 -7.86
N GLY A 176 -4.74 1.66 -6.74
CA GLY A 176 -5.37 2.99 -6.71
C GLY A 176 -4.44 4.11 -7.19
N ILE A 177 -3.14 3.97 -6.88
CA ILE A 177 -2.00 4.67 -7.51
C ILE A 177 -0.87 3.66 -7.58
N GLN A 178 -0.27 3.45 -8.76
CA GLN A 178 0.86 2.54 -8.90
C GLN A 178 2.08 3.07 -8.16
N GLY A 179 2.44 2.40 -7.06
CA GLY A 179 3.54 2.85 -6.22
C GLY A 179 4.91 2.55 -6.84
N VAL A 180 5.21 1.29 -7.08
CA VAL A 180 6.49 0.83 -7.67
C VAL A 180 6.60 1.27 -9.13
N GLY A 181 5.49 1.38 -9.84
CA GLY A 181 5.42 1.89 -11.20
C GLY A 181 5.77 3.38 -11.37
N GLY A 182 6.11 4.10 -10.28
CA GLY A 182 6.54 5.50 -10.32
C GLY A 182 5.42 6.50 -10.08
N ILE A 183 4.54 6.22 -9.14
CA ILE A 183 3.42 7.10 -8.75
C ILE A 183 2.54 7.42 -9.96
N GLN A 184 2.16 6.37 -10.71
CA GLN A 184 1.22 6.53 -11.82
C GLN A 184 -0.20 6.59 -11.30
N ILE A 185 -0.92 7.63 -11.66
CA ILE A 185 -2.30 7.89 -11.21
C ILE A 185 -3.25 7.57 -12.36
N PRO A 186 -4.17 6.61 -12.22
CA PRO A 186 -5.18 6.39 -13.24
C PRO A 186 -6.12 7.59 -13.30
N SER A 187 -6.59 7.94 -14.52
CA SER A 187 -7.57 9.00 -14.68
C SER A 187 -8.92 8.58 -14.08
N ASP A 188 -9.68 9.56 -13.58
CA ASP A 188 -11.01 9.31 -13.03
C ASP A 188 -11.94 8.71 -14.10
N GLU A 189 -11.81 9.18 -15.35
CA GLU A 189 -12.57 8.64 -16.49
C GLU A 189 -12.28 7.14 -16.71
N PHE A 190 -10.99 6.75 -16.73
CA PHE A 190 -10.61 5.36 -16.86
C PHE A 190 -11.16 4.51 -15.72
N MET A 191 -11.10 4.99 -14.48
CA MET A 191 -11.62 4.27 -13.32
C MET A 191 -13.14 4.06 -13.41
N HIS A 192 -13.88 5.06 -13.87
CA HIS A 192 -15.32 4.94 -14.13
C HIS A 192 -15.64 3.94 -15.25
N GLN A 193 -14.93 4.03 -16.38
CA GLN A 193 -15.09 3.08 -17.50
C GLN A 193 -14.76 1.66 -17.06
N LEU A 194 -13.67 1.46 -16.31
CA LEU A 194 -13.26 0.17 -15.78
C LEU A 194 -14.32 -0.42 -14.84
N ARG A 195 -14.87 0.39 -13.91
CA ARG A 195 -15.93 -0.06 -13.01
C ARG A 195 -17.18 -0.47 -13.78
N THR A 196 -17.63 0.34 -14.73
CA THR A 196 -18.80 0.04 -15.57
C THR A 196 -18.58 -1.26 -16.35
N LEU A 197 -17.46 -1.37 -17.05
CA LEU A 197 -17.13 -2.54 -17.85
C LEU A 197 -17.08 -3.83 -17.02
N THR A 198 -16.44 -3.81 -15.87
CA THR A 198 -16.33 -4.99 -14.99
C THR A 198 -17.69 -5.41 -14.46
N GLN A 199 -18.53 -4.44 -14.07
CA GLN A 199 -19.88 -4.70 -13.55
C GLN A 199 -20.79 -5.30 -14.63
N GLU A 200 -20.81 -4.73 -15.82
CA GLU A 200 -21.63 -5.22 -16.95
C GLU A 200 -21.20 -6.62 -17.43
N SER A 201 -19.91 -6.94 -17.30
CA SER A 201 -19.34 -8.22 -17.76
C SER A 201 -19.32 -9.31 -16.69
N GLY A 202 -19.77 -9.02 -15.46
CA GLY A 202 -19.69 -9.96 -14.33
C GLY A 202 -18.24 -10.33 -13.98
N VAL A 203 -17.30 -9.39 -14.15
CA VAL A 203 -15.88 -9.53 -13.82
C VAL A 203 -15.62 -8.78 -12.51
N VAL A 204 -14.89 -9.40 -11.58
CA VAL A 204 -14.59 -8.80 -10.29
C VAL A 204 -13.56 -7.68 -10.42
N LEU A 205 -13.85 -6.50 -9.89
CA LEU A 205 -12.87 -5.41 -9.76
C LEU A 205 -12.18 -5.50 -8.40
N ILE A 206 -10.86 -5.75 -8.41
CA ILE A 206 -10.00 -5.76 -7.23
C ILE A 206 -9.19 -4.47 -7.23
N LEU A 207 -9.35 -3.66 -6.18
CA LEU A 207 -8.51 -2.48 -5.95
C LEU A 207 -7.42 -2.80 -4.93
N ASP A 208 -6.17 -2.79 -5.40
CA ASP A 208 -4.99 -2.93 -4.55
C ASP A 208 -4.67 -1.59 -3.89
N GLU A 209 -5.09 -1.46 -2.64
CA GLU A 209 -4.85 -0.28 -1.79
C GLU A 209 -3.74 -0.53 -0.75
N ILE A 210 -2.90 -1.53 -1.00
CA ILE A 210 -1.82 -1.92 -0.08
C ILE A 210 -0.83 -0.77 0.17
N GLN A 211 -0.52 0.02 -0.84
CA GLN A 211 0.37 1.18 -0.69
C GLN A 211 -0.36 2.51 -0.74
N SER A 212 -1.41 2.64 -1.53
CA SER A 212 -2.16 3.88 -1.76
C SER A 212 -3.26 4.13 -0.73
N GLY A 213 -3.70 3.10 -0.01
CA GLY A 213 -4.75 3.18 1.00
C GLY A 213 -4.29 3.70 2.37
N TYR A 214 -5.15 3.52 3.35
CA TYR A 214 -4.94 3.95 4.72
C TYR A 214 -4.52 5.43 4.81
N GLY A 215 -5.33 6.32 4.22
CA GLY A 215 -5.16 7.77 4.33
C GLY A 215 -4.03 8.38 3.51
N ARG A 216 -3.16 7.56 2.91
CA ARG A 216 -1.93 7.95 2.21
C ARG A 216 -2.14 9.08 1.20
N THR A 217 -3.24 9.04 0.47
CA THR A 217 -3.54 9.98 -0.63
C THR A 217 -4.43 11.15 -0.22
N GLY A 218 -4.79 11.28 1.08
CA GLY A 218 -5.75 12.28 1.56
C GLY A 218 -7.22 11.88 1.42
N LYS A 219 -7.48 10.63 1.07
CA LYS A 219 -8.71 9.86 1.24
C LYS A 219 -8.34 8.56 1.93
N PHE A 220 -9.29 7.84 2.56
CA PHE A 220 -8.96 6.57 3.20
C PHE A 220 -8.42 5.55 2.19
N PHE A 221 -9.06 5.44 1.03
CA PHE A 221 -8.58 4.71 -0.14
C PHE A 221 -8.38 5.64 -1.33
N ALA A 222 -7.38 5.38 -2.17
CA ALA A 222 -7.07 6.22 -3.32
C ALA A 222 -8.20 6.25 -4.35
N HIS A 223 -8.87 5.12 -4.60
CA HIS A 223 -10.00 5.06 -5.55
C HIS A 223 -11.21 5.93 -5.15
N GLN A 224 -11.30 6.35 -3.89
CA GLN A 224 -12.36 7.26 -3.45
C GLN A 224 -12.23 8.67 -4.08
N TRP A 225 -11.09 9.00 -4.66
CA TRP A 225 -10.96 10.22 -5.47
C TRP A 225 -11.81 10.15 -6.73
N SER A 226 -11.91 9.00 -7.36
CA SER A 226 -12.77 8.75 -8.52
C SER A 226 -14.23 8.43 -8.15
N GLY A 227 -14.56 8.30 -6.86
CA GLY A 227 -15.94 8.06 -6.40
C GLY A 227 -16.51 6.67 -6.74
N ILE A 228 -15.67 5.72 -7.14
CA ILE A 228 -16.10 4.34 -7.43
C ILE A 228 -16.03 3.45 -6.20
N LYS A 229 -16.77 2.33 -6.20
CA LYS A 229 -16.61 1.21 -5.26
C LYS A 229 -16.13 -0.03 -6.01
N ALA A 230 -15.19 -0.78 -5.42
CA ALA A 230 -14.73 -2.08 -5.93
C ALA A 230 -15.53 -3.23 -5.36
N ASP A 231 -15.40 -4.42 -5.95
CA ASP A 231 -15.95 -5.65 -5.39
C ASP A 231 -15.06 -6.19 -4.27
N ILE A 232 -13.73 -6.04 -4.42
CA ILE A 232 -12.74 -6.39 -3.39
C ILE A 232 -11.73 -5.26 -3.28
N VAL A 233 -11.33 -4.92 -2.04
CA VAL A 233 -10.21 -4.00 -1.76
C VAL A 233 -9.18 -4.73 -0.90
N THR A 234 -7.92 -4.69 -1.29
CA THR A 234 -6.82 -5.30 -0.54
C THR A 234 -6.00 -4.26 0.21
N MET A 235 -5.51 -4.60 1.39
CA MET A 235 -4.80 -3.73 2.31
C MET A 235 -3.64 -4.45 3.00
N ALA A 236 -2.58 -3.70 3.32
CA ALA A 236 -1.48 -4.10 4.19
C ALA A 236 -0.72 -2.85 4.66
N LYS A 237 0.60 -2.94 4.84
CA LYS A 237 1.48 -1.79 5.15
C LYS A 237 0.96 -0.91 6.29
N GLY A 238 0.29 0.19 5.93
CA GLY A 238 -0.25 1.17 6.89
C GLY A 238 -1.29 0.63 7.87
N ILE A 239 -1.88 -0.55 7.60
CA ILE A 239 -2.95 -1.13 8.45
C ILE A 239 -2.50 -1.35 9.90
N CYS A 240 -1.22 -1.71 10.12
CA CYS A 240 -0.72 -2.03 11.46
C CYS A 240 0.68 -1.45 11.75
N ASN A 241 1.02 -0.33 11.12
CA ASN A 241 2.19 0.53 11.43
C ASN A 241 3.50 -0.24 11.69
N GLY A 242 3.81 -1.26 10.88
CA GLY A 242 5.04 -2.04 10.96
C GLY A 242 4.86 -3.45 11.51
N TYR A 243 3.80 -3.78 12.23
CA TYR A 243 3.49 -5.17 12.57
C TYR A 243 2.93 -5.89 11.32
N PRO A 244 3.40 -7.11 11.00
CA PRO A 244 2.93 -7.85 9.82
C PRO A 244 1.42 -8.11 9.86
N MET A 245 0.69 -7.46 8.96
CA MET A 245 -0.75 -7.62 8.79
C MET A 245 -1.17 -7.23 7.38
N GLY A 246 -2.10 -7.98 6.84
CA GLY A 246 -2.81 -7.67 5.61
C GLY A 246 -4.29 -7.97 5.78
N ALA A 247 -5.09 -7.47 4.87
CA ALA A 247 -6.53 -7.72 4.85
C ALA A 247 -7.08 -7.60 3.43
N LEU A 248 -8.23 -8.20 3.20
CA LEU A 248 -9.14 -7.81 2.14
C LEU A 248 -10.53 -7.53 2.71
N ILE A 249 -11.25 -6.63 2.09
CA ILE A 249 -12.69 -6.50 2.24
C ILE A 249 -13.36 -6.86 0.93
N CYS A 250 -14.50 -7.51 0.99
CA CYS A 250 -15.28 -7.91 -0.18
C CYS A 250 -16.77 -7.58 0.00
N SER A 251 -17.44 -7.33 -1.12
CA SER A 251 -18.86 -6.98 -1.13
C SER A 251 -19.73 -8.10 -0.56
N PRO A 252 -20.96 -7.82 -0.09
CA PRO A 252 -21.88 -8.83 0.42
C PRO A 252 -22.31 -9.90 -0.60
N GLU A 253 -22.00 -9.69 -1.88
CA GLU A 253 -22.29 -10.67 -2.94
C GLU A 253 -21.42 -11.93 -2.84
N PHE A 254 -20.23 -11.81 -2.27
CA PHE A 254 -19.35 -12.95 -2.01
C PHE A 254 -19.88 -13.79 -0.84
N LYS A 255 -20.20 -15.05 -1.10
CA LYS A 255 -20.73 -15.94 -0.08
C LYS A 255 -19.61 -16.79 0.52
N PRO A 256 -19.39 -16.70 1.84
CA PRO A 256 -18.34 -17.48 2.48
C PRO A 256 -18.70 -18.98 2.50
N VAL A 257 -17.69 -19.81 2.24
CA VAL A 257 -17.76 -21.27 2.39
C VAL A 257 -16.61 -21.68 3.31
N TYR A 258 -16.89 -22.48 4.33
CA TYR A 258 -15.86 -22.94 5.27
C TYR A 258 -14.71 -23.63 4.53
N GLY A 259 -13.49 -23.19 4.78
CA GLY A 259 -12.27 -23.73 4.19
C GLY A 259 -11.88 -23.14 2.82
N MET A 260 -12.68 -22.27 2.21
CA MET A 260 -12.32 -21.67 0.92
C MET A 260 -11.10 -20.73 0.99
N LEU A 261 -10.99 -19.98 2.08
CA LEU A 261 -9.83 -19.17 2.45
C LEU A 261 -9.34 -19.60 3.83
N GLY A 262 -8.06 -19.36 4.12
CA GLY A 262 -7.48 -19.74 5.40
C GLY A 262 -6.13 -19.10 5.67
N THR A 263 -5.83 -18.93 6.96
CA THR A 263 -4.56 -18.40 7.44
C THR A 263 -4.33 -18.85 8.89
N THR A 264 -3.09 -19.14 9.26
CA THR A 264 -2.76 -19.47 10.64
C THR A 264 -2.68 -18.23 11.51
N PHE A 265 -1.95 -17.21 11.07
CA PHE A 265 -1.64 -16.03 11.89
C PHE A 265 -2.51 -14.80 11.58
N GLY A 266 -3.22 -14.79 10.45
CA GLY A 266 -4.04 -13.65 10.07
C GLY A 266 -5.13 -13.37 11.09
N GLY A 267 -5.25 -12.10 11.50
CA GLY A 267 -6.21 -11.69 12.53
C GLY A 267 -5.82 -12.08 13.96
N ASN A 268 -4.52 -12.33 14.22
CA ASN A 268 -4.05 -12.60 15.58
C ASN A 268 -4.35 -11.42 16.53
N HIS A 269 -4.40 -11.70 17.82
CA HIS A 269 -4.80 -10.73 18.85
C HIS A 269 -3.90 -9.51 18.87
N LEU A 270 -2.58 -9.69 18.76
CA LEU A 270 -1.62 -8.59 18.80
C LEU A 270 -1.77 -7.68 17.57
N GLY A 271 -1.88 -8.27 16.37
CA GLY A 271 -2.11 -7.52 15.14
C GLY A 271 -3.44 -6.75 15.15
N CYS A 272 -4.53 -7.39 15.61
CA CYS A 272 -5.83 -6.72 15.73
C CYS A 272 -5.78 -5.54 16.71
N ALA A 273 -5.11 -5.69 17.86
CA ALA A 273 -4.95 -4.60 18.83
C ALA A 273 -4.14 -3.43 18.23
N GLY A 274 -3.07 -3.74 17.50
CA GLY A 274 -2.27 -2.74 16.77
C GLY A 274 -3.07 -2.01 15.69
N ALA A 275 -3.82 -2.74 14.86
CA ALA A 275 -4.63 -2.14 13.80
C ALA A 275 -5.80 -1.29 14.35
N ILE A 276 -6.42 -1.70 15.46
CA ILE A 276 -7.43 -0.89 16.16
C ILE A 276 -6.81 0.42 16.64
N ALA A 277 -5.63 0.36 17.27
CA ALA A 277 -4.92 1.55 17.73
C ALA A 277 -4.54 2.49 16.59
N VAL A 278 -4.14 1.95 15.42
CA VAL A 278 -3.89 2.75 14.22
C VAL A 278 -5.15 3.53 13.82
N LEU A 279 -6.30 2.88 13.73
CA LEU A 279 -7.56 3.56 13.38
C LEU A 279 -7.98 4.61 14.42
N GLU A 280 -7.73 4.36 15.71
CA GLU A 280 -7.99 5.33 16.80
C GLU A 280 -7.10 6.58 16.68
N ILE A 281 -5.82 6.41 16.29
CA ILE A 281 -4.91 7.53 16.02
C ILE A 281 -5.33 8.30 14.77
N PHE A 282 -5.72 7.60 13.69
CA PHE A 282 -6.22 8.22 12.47
C PHE A 282 -7.40 9.16 12.73
N GLU A 283 -8.35 8.71 13.51
CA GLU A 283 -9.51 9.50 13.91
C GLU A 283 -9.13 10.68 14.80
N LYS A 284 -8.37 10.41 15.88
CA LYS A 284 -8.00 11.42 16.88
C LYS A 284 -7.11 12.53 16.31
N GLU A 285 -6.15 12.17 15.46
CA GLU A 285 -5.14 13.09 14.94
C GLU A 285 -5.48 13.55 13.51
N GLN A 286 -6.64 13.17 12.98
CA GLN A 286 -7.13 13.56 11.65
C GLN A 286 -6.10 13.32 10.54
N LEU A 287 -5.44 12.14 10.57
CA LEU A 287 -4.28 11.86 9.72
C LEU A 287 -4.59 11.84 8.22
N VAL A 288 -5.81 11.51 7.82
CA VAL A 288 -6.25 11.58 6.41
C VAL A 288 -6.23 13.03 5.91
N GLU A 289 -6.77 13.94 6.71
CA GLU A 289 -6.77 15.38 6.39
C GLU A 289 -5.37 15.98 6.46
N ASN A 290 -4.55 15.56 7.45
CA ASN A 290 -3.15 15.95 7.52
C ASN A 290 -2.39 15.54 6.26
N ALA A 291 -2.56 14.30 5.81
CA ALA A 291 -1.93 13.81 4.58
C ALA A 291 -2.34 14.63 3.35
N ARG A 292 -3.61 15.06 3.28
CA ARG A 292 -4.11 15.94 2.21
C ARG A 292 -3.40 17.29 2.25
N LYS A 293 -3.43 17.99 3.39
CA LYS A 293 -2.86 19.34 3.56
C LYS A 293 -1.35 19.39 3.34
N VAL A 294 -0.61 18.50 4.01
CA VAL A 294 0.85 18.46 3.89
C VAL A 294 1.27 18.00 2.50
N GLY A 295 0.51 17.07 1.90
CA GLY A 295 0.73 16.62 0.54
C GLY A 295 0.54 17.73 -0.50
N GLU A 296 -0.54 18.53 -0.40
CA GLU A 296 -0.78 19.69 -1.26
C GLU A 296 0.34 20.73 -1.14
N HIS A 297 0.80 20.99 0.08
CA HIS A 297 1.94 21.88 0.34
C HIS A 297 3.21 21.36 -0.34
N LEU A 298 3.58 20.09 -0.11
CA LEU A 298 4.75 19.49 -0.75
C LEU A 298 4.66 19.51 -2.27
N LEU A 299 3.54 19.10 -2.85
CA LEU A 299 3.34 19.13 -4.32
C LEU A 299 3.50 20.54 -4.90
N THR A 300 2.98 21.54 -4.20
CA THR A 300 3.08 22.96 -4.62
C THR A 300 4.52 23.45 -4.58
N GLU A 301 5.24 23.19 -3.49
CA GLU A 301 6.61 23.69 -3.33
C GLU A 301 7.62 22.92 -4.18
N LEU A 302 7.47 21.60 -4.32
CA LEU A 302 8.36 20.78 -5.15
C LEU A 302 8.29 21.15 -6.63
N ARG A 303 7.11 21.53 -7.15
CA ARG A 303 6.95 21.98 -8.55
C ARG A 303 7.69 23.28 -8.86
N LYS A 304 8.08 24.04 -7.85
CA LYS A 304 8.86 25.30 -8.00
C LYS A 304 10.37 25.06 -8.05
N ILE A 305 10.84 23.84 -7.76
CA ILE A 305 12.27 23.55 -7.68
C ILE A 305 12.82 23.26 -9.07
N PRO A 306 13.78 24.08 -9.57
CA PRO A 306 14.46 23.80 -10.84
C PRO A 306 15.17 22.44 -10.81
N GLY A 307 15.20 21.75 -11.95
CA GLY A 307 15.85 20.44 -12.09
C GLY A 307 14.95 19.25 -11.79
N ILE A 308 13.76 19.43 -11.25
CA ILE A 308 12.72 18.38 -11.19
C ILE A 308 11.91 18.48 -12.48
N LYS A 309 11.91 17.40 -13.27
CA LYS A 309 11.19 17.32 -14.55
C LYS A 309 9.67 17.30 -14.35
N GLU A 310 9.20 16.46 -13.42
CA GLU A 310 7.78 16.30 -13.11
C GLU A 310 7.58 15.97 -11.63
N VAL A 311 6.56 16.57 -11.03
CA VAL A 311 6.09 16.21 -9.69
C VAL A 311 4.63 15.78 -9.77
N ARG A 312 4.36 14.53 -9.42
CA ARG A 312 3.01 13.93 -9.41
C ARG A 312 2.72 13.20 -8.11
N GLY A 313 1.45 13.08 -7.77
CA GLY A 313 1.02 12.41 -6.55
C GLY A 313 -0.33 12.91 -6.05
N ARG A 314 -0.80 12.29 -4.98
CA ARG A 314 -1.95 12.72 -4.18
C ARG A 314 -1.61 12.53 -2.70
N GLY A 315 -1.93 13.51 -1.86
CA GLY A 315 -1.58 13.48 -0.44
C GLY A 315 -0.08 13.26 -0.22
N LEU A 316 0.27 12.34 0.66
CA LEU A 316 1.66 11.97 0.97
C LEU A 316 2.16 10.75 0.17
N MET A 317 1.67 10.56 -1.03
CA MET A 317 2.18 9.63 -2.03
C MET A 317 2.68 10.43 -3.23
N ILE A 318 3.96 10.80 -3.22
CA ILE A 318 4.54 11.79 -4.16
C ILE A 318 5.72 11.17 -4.92
N GLY A 319 5.80 11.44 -6.22
CA GLY A 319 6.92 11.11 -7.09
C GLY A 319 7.54 12.37 -7.67
N MET A 320 8.86 12.42 -7.66
CA MET A 320 9.67 13.42 -8.33
C MET A 320 10.47 12.74 -9.44
N GLU A 321 10.21 13.09 -10.69
CA GLU A 321 10.91 12.56 -11.85
C GLU A 321 12.02 13.53 -12.28
N PHE A 322 13.16 12.97 -12.68
CA PHE A 322 14.34 13.71 -13.13
C PHE A 322 14.75 13.23 -14.53
N ASP A 323 15.50 14.06 -15.26
CA ASP A 323 16.05 13.68 -16.58
C ASP A 323 17.36 12.88 -16.50
N TYR A 324 17.78 12.52 -15.27
CA TYR A 324 19.00 11.79 -14.98
C TYR A 324 18.78 10.70 -13.90
N PRO A 325 19.69 9.72 -13.79
CA PRO A 325 19.60 8.70 -12.74
C PRO A 325 19.75 9.28 -11.34
N VAL A 326 18.77 9.03 -10.46
CA VAL A 326 18.70 9.64 -9.10
C VAL A 326 19.58 8.94 -8.05
N LYS A 327 20.39 7.95 -8.43
CA LYS A 327 21.20 7.18 -7.48
C LYS A 327 22.13 8.08 -6.65
N GLU A 328 22.84 9.03 -7.28
CA GLU A 328 23.75 9.94 -6.60
C GLU A 328 22.99 10.96 -5.74
N LEU A 329 21.90 11.54 -6.27
CA LEU A 329 21.05 12.45 -5.50
C LEU A 329 20.51 11.76 -4.24
N ARG A 330 20.04 10.52 -4.33
CA ARG A 330 19.60 9.75 -3.17
C ARG A 330 20.74 9.45 -2.20
N SER A 331 21.93 9.21 -2.69
CA SER A 331 23.12 9.02 -1.84
C SER A 331 23.42 10.28 -1.04
N ARG A 332 23.43 11.47 -1.69
CA ARG A 332 23.58 12.76 -0.99
C ARG A 332 22.45 13.00 0.03
N LEU A 333 21.20 12.75 -0.36
CA LEU A 333 20.07 12.89 0.58
C LEU A 333 20.25 12.04 1.83
N ILE A 334 20.69 10.80 1.72
CA ILE A 334 20.87 9.91 2.88
C ILE A 334 22.12 10.28 3.68
N HIS A 335 23.28 10.43 3.04
CA HIS A 335 24.56 10.52 3.74
C HIS A 335 24.97 11.94 4.14
N GLU A 336 24.52 12.96 3.39
CA GLU A 336 24.87 14.36 3.66
C GLU A 336 23.70 15.15 4.26
N GLN A 337 22.48 14.85 3.81
CA GLN A 337 21.28 15.56 4.26
C GLN A 337 20.44 14.77 5.28
N HIS A 338 20.81 13.52 5.59
CA HIS A 338 20.13 12.64 6.53
C HIS A 338 18.61 12.52 6.26
N VAL A 339 18.23 12.24 5.01
CA VAL A 339 16.84 12.05 4.57
C VAL A 339 16.69 10.70 3.88
N PHE A 340 15.80 9.85 4.39
CA PHE A 340 15.40 8.62 3.71
C PHE A 340 14.32 8.90 2.66
N THR A 341 14.53 8.41 1.45
CA THR A 341 13.55 8.48 0.34
C THR A 341 13.45 7.14 -0.38
N GLY A 342 12.32 6.88 -1.03
CA GLY A 342 12.16 5.76 -1.96
C GLY A 342 12.67 6.07 -3.36
N ALA A 343 12.72 5.04 -4.20
CA ALA A 343 12.96 5.19 -5.63
C ALA A 343 12.03 4.29 -6.45
N SER A 344 11.85 4.64 -7.72
CA SER A 344 11.22 3.80 -8.73
C SER A 344 11.96 3.96 -10.05
N GLY A 345 12.26 2.84 -10.71
CA GLY A 345 13.11 2.87 -11.90
C GLY A 345 14.47 3.52 -11.61
N THR A 346 15.02 4.24 -12.59
CA THR A 346 16.34 4.88 -12.51
C THR A 346 16.28 6.36 -12.15
N ASN A 347 15.20 7.04 -12.48
CA ASN A 347 15.12 8.51 -12.50
C ASN A 347 14.00 9.09 -11.61
N MET A 348 13.41 8.30 -10.73
CA MET A 348 12.33 8.74 -9.85
C MET A 348 12.67 8.60 -8.37
N ILE A 349 12.47 9.66 -7.60
CA ILE A 349 12.43 9.65 -6.14
C ILE A 349 10.97 9.62 -5.69
N ARG A 350 10.65 8.77 -4.70
CA ARG A 350 9.32 8.67 -4.10
C ARG A 350 9.35 9.12 -2.64
N LEU A 351 8.37 9.93 -2.27
CA LEU A 351 8.11 10.32 -0.89
C LEU A 351 6.86 9.58 -0.40
N LEU A 352 7.03 8.84 0.68
CA LEU A 352 6.03 8.00 1.33
C LEU A 352 6.17 8.10 2.87
N PRO A 353 6.21 9.34 3.43
CA PRO A 353 6.48 9.54 4.87
C PRO A 353 5.37 8.99 5.74
N PRO A 354 5.58 8.88 7.07
CA PRO A 354 4.48 8.74 8.02
C PRO A 354 3.44 9.85 7.83
N LEU A 355 2.16 9.54 8.06
CA LEU A 355 1.06 10.51 7.85
C LEU A 355 1.02 11.60 8.92
N THR A 356 1.83 11.46 9.95
CA THR A 356 2.08 12.46 11.00
C THR A 356 3.08 13.55 10.58
N LEU A 357 3.59 13.51 9.34
CA LEU A 357 4.49 14.54 8.82
C LEU A 357 3.85 15.94 8.94
N THR A 358 4.59 16.89 9.49
CA THR A 358 4.14 18.27 9.64
C THR A 358 4.58 19.17 8.48
N ILE A 359 3.95 20.33 8.31
CA ILE A 359 4.39 21.35 7.32
C ILE A 359 5.85 21.78 7.59
N ALA A 360 6.23 21.97 8.86
CA ALA A 360 7.61 22.35 9.20
C ALA A 360 8.64 21.29 8.76
N GLN A 361 8.33 20.01 8.95
CA GLN A 361 9.18 18.91 8.47
C GLN A 361 9.19 18.80 6.93
N ALA A 362 8.08 19.13 6.28
CA ALA A 362 8.02 19.23 4.83
C ALA A 362 8.92 20.35 4.29
N ASP A 363 8.91 21.53 4.93
CA ASP A 363 9.78 22.67 4.58
C ASP A 363 11.26 22.37 4.85
N GLU A 364 11.53 21.66 5.94
CA GLU A 364 12.86 21.13 6.25
C GLU A 364 13.37 20.22 5.14
N PHE A 365 12.53 19.27 4.69
CA PHE A 365 12.87 18.41 3.55
C PHE A 365 13.17 19.22 2.28
N ILE A 366 12.32 20.19 1.96
CA ILE A 366 12.50 21.04 0.77
C ILE A 366 13.86 21.77 0.83
N THR A 367 14.25 22.27 2.00
CA THR A 367 15.54 22.91 2.21
C THR A 367 16.70 21.95 1.99
N ARG A 368 16.64 20.76 2.59
CA ARG A 368 17.64 19.69 2.46
C ARG A 368 17.72 19.17 1.01
N LEU A 369 16.59 19.04 0.31
CA LEU A 369 16.55 18.65 -1.11
C LEU A 369 17.26 19.68 -1.99
N LYS A 370 16.98 20.98 -1.81
CA LYS A 370 17.66 22.05 -2.55
C LYS A 370 19.18 22.07 -2.31
N SER A 371 19.63 21.70 -1.12
CA SER A 371 21.07 21.59 -0.81
C SER A 371 21.71 20.35 -1.44
N ALA A 372 20.93 19.31 -1.75
CA ALA A 372 21.41 18.09 -2.38
C ALA A 372 21.40 18.16 -3.93
N LEU A 373 20.61 19.04 -4.53
CA LEU A 373 20.52 19.22 -5.98
C LEU A 373 21.75 19.96 -6.54
#